data_c57427c38e13d3264a268630b79b4a30
#
_entry.id   c57427c38e13d3264a268630b79b4a30
#
_cell.length_a   1.000
_cell.length_b   1.000
_cell.length_c   1.000
_cell.angle_alpha   90.00
_cell.angle_beta   90.00
_cell.angle_gamma   90.00
#
_symmetry.space_group_name_H-M   'P 1'
#
loop_
_entity.id
_entity.type
_entity.pdbx_description
1 polymer ?
#
loop_
_entity_poly.entity_id
_entity_poly.type
_entity_poly.pdbx_seq_one_letter_code
_entity_poly.pdbx_strand_id
1 'polypeptide(L)'
;MRSLPSDQTAVDTAAHEGEIQLVFSQVYLLMTLGLVITAVVAAWVSSSPTMLRLIYMNWWVPLALFVVQIVLVIALTATISRLSTGVAVALFVGYAALLGVSLSAIFVVYTDASIATTFLVTAGTFGVMSVFGFVTKRDLTKLGSLLIMLLIGFVLGS
;
A
#
# COMPACT_ATOMS: atom_id res chain seq x y z
N MET A 1 22.68 10.21 45.70
CA MET A 1 22.09 8.96 45.19
C MET A 1 22.41 8.88 43.70
N ARG A 2 23.32 7.98 43.32
CA ARG A 2 23.79 7.85 41.94
C ARG A 2 22.85 6.87 41.26
N SER A 3 22.02 7.40 40.31
CA SER A 3 21.14 6.56 39.49
C SER A 3 21.97 5.49 38.79
N LEU A 4 21.59 4.23 38.95
CA LEU A 4 22.29 3.09 38.36
C LEU A 4 22.16 3.16 36.82
N PRO A 5 23.20 2.80 36.07
CA PRO A 5 23.18 2.84 34.59
C PRO A 5 22.07 2.01 33.95
N SER A 6 21.54 1.03 34.67
CA SER A 6 20.40 0.17 34.22
C SER A 6 19.07 0.89 34.10
N ASP A 7 18.86 1.99 34.84
CA ASP A 7 17.59 2.72 34.80
C ASP A 7 17.50 3.65 33.59
N GLN A 8 18.64 4.22 33.17
CA GLN A 8 18.69 5.08 31.98
C GLN A 8 18.51 4.26 30.69
N THR A 9 19.12 3.07 30.62
CA THR A 9 18.94 2.20 29.45
C THR A 9 17.50 1.70 29.30
N ALA A 10 16.79 1.42 30.41
CA ALA A 10 15.39 1.02 30.38
C ALA A 10 14.47 2.16 29.92
N VAL A 11 14.73 3.40 30.37
CA VAL A 11 13.98 4.60 29.95
C VAL A 11 14.22 4.91 28.47
N ASP A 12 15.47 4.84 28.02
CA ASP A 12 15.81 5.08 26.61
C ASP A 12 15.20 4.01 25.68
N THR A 13 15.14 2.76 26.11
CA THR A 13 14.52 1.67 25.36
C THR A 13 12.99 1.89 25.26
N ALA A 14 12.34 2.24 26.35
CA ALA A 14 10.90 2.50 26.36
C ALA A 14 10.51 3.73 25.53
N ALA A 15 11.35 4.79 25.54
CA ALA A 15 11.15 5.97 24.69
C ALA A 15 11.28 5.61 23.20
N HIS A 16 12.29 4.78 22.85
CA HIS A 16 12.50 4.31 21.48
C HIS A 16 11.35 3.44 20.96
N GLU A 17 10.83 2.56 21.81
CA GLU A 17 9.66 1.74 21.46
C GLU A 17 8.40 2.58 21.25
N GLY A 18 8.21 3.63 22.05
CA GLY A 18 7.08 4.55 21.89
C GLY A 18 7.15 5.37 20.59
N GLU A 19 8.33 5.86 20.21
CA GLU A 19 8.53 6.57 18.94
C GLU A 19 8.29 5.66 17.74
N ILE A 20 8.77 4.42 17.79
CA ILE A 20 8.56 3.43 16.74
C ILE A 20 7.05 3.14 16.56
N GLN A 21 6.30 2.95 17.63
CA GLN A 21 4.85 2.71 17.56
C GLN A 21 4.08 3.88 16.95
N LEU A 22 4.46 5.12 17.28
CA LEU A 22 3.83 6.31 16.69
C LEU A 22 4.07 6.40 15.19
N VAL A 23 5.29 6.13 14.72
CA VAL A 23 5.63 6.12 13.30
C VAL A 23 4.84 5.03 12.55
N PHE A 24 4.78 3.82 13.09
CA PHE A 24 3.97 2.74 12.50
C PHE A 24 2.49 3.10 12.41
N SER A 25 1.92 3.68 13.46
CA SER A 25 0.52 4.11 13.45
C SER A 25 0.23 5.15 12.36
N GLN A 26 1.10 6.14 12.18
CA GLN A 26 0.97 7.15 11.13
C GLN A 26 1.08 6.55 9.73
N VAL A 27 2.01 5.61 9.52
CA VAL A 27 2.16 4.91 8.24
C VAL A 27 0.91 4.09 7.91
N TYR A 28 0.37 3.34 8.88
CA TYR A 28 -0.87 2.57 8.68
C TYR A 28 -2.07 3.46 8.34
N LEU A 29 -2.18 4.61 9.01
CA LEU A 29 -3.24 5.57 8.74
C LEU A 29 -3.13 6.15 7.32
N LEU A 30 -1.93 6.53 6.90
CA LEU A 30 -1.68 6.99 5.53
C LEU A 30 -1.98 5.91 4.49
N MET A 31 -1.57 4.67 4.72
CA MET A 31 -1.87 3.55 3.83
C MET A 31 -3.39 3.32 3.71
N THR A 32 -4.10 3.34 4.83
CA THR A 32 -5.56 3.19 4.86
C THR A 32 -6.23 4.33 4.09
N LEU A 33 -5.80 5.57 4.31
CA LEU A 33 -6.30 6.74 3.60
C LEU A 33 -6.06 6.61 2.10
N GLY A 34 -4.87 6.19 1.69
CA GLY A 34 -4.54 5.95 0.28
C GLY A 34 -5.45 4.90 -0.36
N LEU A 35 -5.69 3.78 0.33
CA LEU A 35 -6.59 2.74 -0.14
C LEU A 35 -8.04 3.23 -0.28
N VAL A 36 -8.53 4.00 0.68
CA VAL A 36 -9.88 4.59 0.62
C VAL A 36 -9.99 5.55 -0.56
N ILE A 37 -9.03 6.44 -0.77
CA ILE A 37 -9.01 7.36 -1.91
C ILE A 37 -9.02 6.58 -3.23
N THR A 38 -8.15 5.57 -3.36
CA THR A 38 -8.08 4.70 -4.54
C THR A 38 -9.43 4.03 -4.81
N ALA A 39 -10.08 3.46 -3.80
CA ALA A 39 -11.36 2.79 -3.92
C ALA A 39 -12.49 3.76 -4.32
N VAL A 40 -12.56 4.92 -3.68
CA VAL A 40 -13.59 5.95 -3.98
C VAL A 40 -13.43 6.47 -5.40
N VAL A 41 -12.20 6.79 -5.83
CA VAL A 41 -11.93 7.27 -7.18
C VAL A 41 -12.23 6.18 -8.21
N ALA A 42 -11.85 4.93 -7.97
CA ALA A 42 -12.13 3.82 -8.87
C ALA A 42 -13.64 3.59 -9.04
N ALA A 43 -14.40 3.60 -7.95
CA ALA A 43 -15.85 3.48 -7.96
C ALA A 43 -16.53 4.67 -8.67
N TRP A 44 -16.05 5.89 -8.42
CA TRP A 44 -16.58 7.10 -9.06
C TRP A 44 -16.33 7.10 -10.57
N VAL A 45 -15.14 6.78 -11.02
CA VAL A 45 -14.78 6.70 -12.45
C VAL A 45 -15.55 5.58 -13.13
N SER A 46 -15.69 4.41 -12.51
CA SER A 46 -16.41 3.26 -13.06
C SER A 46 -17.92 3.52 -13.21
N SER A 47 -18.48 4.38 -12.38
CA SER A 47 -19.90 4.76 -12.47
C SER A 47 -20.23 5.74 -13.63
N SER A 48 -19.19 6.32 -14.26
CA SER A 48 -19.36 7.28 -15.36
C SER A 48 -18.95 6.69 -16.71
N PRO A 49 -19.91 6.35 -17.59
CA PRO A 49 -19.61 5.82 -18.93
C PRO A 49 -18.77 6.77 -19.77
N THR A 50 -18.93 8.07 -19.56
CA THR A 50 -18.18 9.11 -20.29
C THR A 50 -16.69 9.08 -19.91
N MET A 51 -16.40 8.98 -18.61
CA MET A 51 -15.00 8.87 -18.11
C MET A 51 -14.33 7.60 -18.62
N LEU A 52 -15.04 6.47 -18.55
CA LEU A 52 -14.54 5.19 -19.05
C LEU A 52 -14.20 5.26 -20.55
N ARG A 53 -15.09 5.87 -21.36
CA ARG A 53 -14.81 6.06 -22.79
C ARG A 53 -13.60 6.93 -23.03
N LEU A 54 -13.47 8.05 -22.35
CA LEU A 54 -12.31 8.95 -22.48
C LEU A 54 -10.99 8.24 -22.15
N ILE A 55 -11.00 7.41 -21.13
CA ILE A 55 -9.77 6.73 -20.63
C ILE A 55 -9.44 5.52 -21.50
N TYR A 56 -10.42 4.66 -21.82
CA TYR A 56 -10.17 3.34 -22.40
C TYR A 56 -10.41 3.23 -23.91
N MET A 57 -11.11 4.18 -24.55
CA MET A 57 -11.20 4.18 -26.02
C MET A 57 -9.90 4.57 -26.71
N ASN A 58 -9.04 5.31 -26.03
CA ASN A 58 -7.73 5.69 -26.55
C ASN A 58 -6.66 4.79 -25.93
N TRP A 59 -6.11 3.90 -26.71
CA TRP A 59 -5.09 2.93 -26.25
C TRP A 59 -3.87 3.56 -25.57
N TRP A 60 -3.52 4.79 -25.90
CA TRP A 60 -2.38 5.51 -25.34
C TRP A 60 -2.66 6.09 -23.94
N VAL A 61 -3.94 6.31 -23.56
CA VAL A 61 -4.30 6.92 -22.28
C VAL A 61 -3.95 6.00 -21.08
N PRO A 62 -4.30 4.70 -21.08
CA PRO A 62 -3.85 3.78 -20.05
C PRO A 62 -2.31 3.69 -19.96
N LEU A 63 -1.63 3.72 -21.11
CA LEU A 63 -0.17 3.73 -21.16
C LEU A 63 0.41 5.02 -20.54
N ALA A 64 -0.17 6.17 -20.88
CA ALA A 64 0.24 7.45 -20.30
C ALA A 64 0.01 7.49 -18.79
N LEU A 65 -1.14 7.00 -18.30
CA LEU A 65 -1.41 6.87 -16.87
C LEU A 65 -0.35 6.00 -16.17
N PHE A 66 -0.01 4.87 -16.75
CA PHE A 66 1.02 3.98 -16.22
C PHE A 66 2.39 4.66 -16.15
N VAL A 67 2.81 5.34 -17.21
CA VAL A 67 4.07 6.08 -17.26
C VAL A 67 4.09 7.20 -16.21
N VAL A 68 3.01 7.97 -16.10
CA VAL A 68 2.89 9.04 -15.09
C VAL A 68 3.00 8.47 -13.67
N GLN A 69 2.38 7.33 -13.39
CA GLN A 69 2.46 6.67 -12.09
C GLN A 69 3.90 6.26 -11.76
N ILE A 70 4.61 5.67 -12.71
CA ILE A 70 6.04 5.30 -12.52
C ILE A 70 6.89 6.55 -12.26
N VAL A 71 6.73 7.57 -13.08
CA VAL A 71 7.49 8.83 -12.92
C VAL A 71 7.21 9.45 -11.53
N LEU A 72 5.96 9.43 -11.10
CA LEU A 72 5.55 10.01 -9.83
C LEU A 72 6.14 9.23 -8.64
N VAL A 73 6.18 7.90 -8.70
CA VAL A 73 6.84 7.05 -7.69
C VAL A 73 8.35 7.32 -7.64
N ILE A 74 9.00 7.37 -8.81
CA ILE A 74 10.44 7.66 -8.88
C ILE A 74 10.74 9.06 -8.33
N ALA A 75 9.96 10.05 -8.74
CA ALA A 75 10.11 11.43 -8.27
C ALA A 75 9.90 11.53 -6.74
N LEU A 76 8.87 10.89 -6.21
CA LEU A 76 8.60 10.85 -4.78
C LEU A 76 9.75 10.20 -4.01
N THR A 77 10.21 9.03 -4.46
CA THR A 77 11.30 8.30 -3.81
C THR A 77 12.63 9.05 -3.87
N ALA A 78 12.95 9.65 -5.03
CA ALA A 78 14.20 10.38 -5.21
C ALA A 78 14.24 11.70 -4.43
N THR A 79 13.10 12.32 -4.17
CA THR A 79 13.04 13.67 -3.61
C THR A 79 12.49 13.70 -2.18
N ILE A 80 12.10 12.54 -1.61
CA ILE A 80 11.43 12.47 -0.31
C ILE A 80 12.20 13.16 0.84
N SER A 81 13.53 13.09 0.81
CA SER A 81 14.40 13.73 1.80
C SER A 81 14.44 15.27 1.71
N ARG A 82 13.97 15.83 0.60
CA ARG A 82 13.97 17.27 0.33
C ARG A 82 12.57 17.88 0.35
N LEU A 83 11.53 17.06 0.35
CA LEU A 83 10.14 17.49 0.34
C LEU A 83 9.68 17.82 1.77
N SER A 84 8.85 18.86 1.90
CA SER A 84 8.08 19.04 3.13
C SER A 84 7.02 17.91 3.24
N THR A 85 6.70 17.55 4.48
CA THR A 85 5.70 16.48 4.75
C THR A 85 4.38 16.74 4.03
N GLY A 86 3.93 18.00 3.96
CA GLY A 86 2.70 18.36 3.25
C GLY A 86 2.74 18.07 1.75
N VAL A 87 3.86 18.35 1.09
CA VAL A 87 4.05 18.07 -0.34
C VAL A 87 4.14 16.56 -0.57
N ALA A 88 4.83 15.81 0.29
CA ALA A 88 4.91 14.37 0.19
C ALA A 88 3.52 13.70 0.31
N VAL A 89 2.70 14.15 1.27
CA VAL A 89 1.32 13.68 1.44
C VAL A 89 0.46 14.05 0.23
N ALA A 90 0.57 15.26 -0.31
CA ALA A 90 -0.19 15.67 -1.49
C ALA A 90 0.16 14.83 -2.73
N LEU A 91 1.44 14.55 -2.95
CA LEU A 91 1.90 13.65 -4.03
C LEU A 91 1.39 12.21 -3.83
N PHE A 92 1.39 11.73 -2.60
CA PHE A 92 0.85 10.41 -2.26
C PHE A 92 -0.66 10.32 -2.54
N VAL A 93 -1.43 11.34 -2.15
CA VAL A 93 -2.87 11.42 -2.44
C VAL A 93 -3.12 11.47 -3.94
N GLY A 94 -2.34 12.27 -4.67
CA GLY A 94 -2.41 12.34 -6.14
C GLY A 94 -2.10 10.99 -6.80
N TYR A 95 -1.08 10.28 -6.31
CA TYR A 95 -0.76 8.93 -6.75
C TYR A 95 -1.90 7.93 -6.47
N ALA A 96 -2.47 7.96 -5.26
CA ALA A 96 -3.59 7.10 -4.88
C ALA A 96 -4.83 7.34 -5.76
N ALA A 97 -5.11 8.61 -6.11
CA ALA A 97 -6.19 8.96 -7.02
C ALA A 97 -5.92 8.44 -8.45
N LEU A 98 -4.72 8.64 -8.99
CA LEU A 98 -4.33 8.10 -10.30
C LEU A 98 -4.41 6.57 -10.35
N LEU A 99 -4.03 5.92 -9.26
CA LEU A 99 -4.17 4.47 -9.11
C LEU A 99 -5.63 4.05 -9.15
N GLY A 100 -6.53 4.80 -8.51
CA GLY A 100 -7.97 4.60 -8.57
C GLY A 100 -8.52 4.72 -9.99
N VAL A 101 -8.09 5.72 -10.75
CA VAL A 101 -8.45 5.86 -12.18
C VAL A 101 -8.01 4.63 -12.97
N SER A 102 -6.79 4.17 -12.79
CA SER A 102 -6.27 2.98 -13.49
C SER A 102 -7.01 1.70 -13.10
N LEU A 103 -7.40 1.54 -11.83
CA LEU A 103 -8.11 0.37 -11.33
C LEU A 103 -9.61 0.39 -11.67
N SER A 104 -10.16 1.51 -12.15
CA SER A 104 -11.58 1.61 -12.52
C SER A 104 -11.99 0.61 -13.61
N ALA A 105 -11.05 0.17 -14.47
CA ALA A 105 -11.29 -0.87 -15.46
C ALA A 105 -11.74 -2.21 -14.84
N ILE A 106 -11.23 -2.52 -13.65
CA ILE A 106 -11.57 -3.77 -12.96
C ILE A 106 -13.07 -3.84 -12.67
N PHE A 107 -13.68 -2.73 -12.26
CA PHE A 107 -15.11 -2.65 -11.98
C PHE A 107 -16.00 -2.79 -13.25
N VAL A 108 -15.42 -2.62 -14.43
CA VAL A 108 -16.12 -2.78 -15.71
C VAL A 108 -16.01 -4.21 -16.24
N VAL A 109 -14.84 -4.83 -16.02
CA VAL A 109 -14.53 -6.16 -16.56
C VAL A 109 -15.02 -7.27 -15.63
N TYR A 110 -14.95 -7.05 -14.33
CA TYR A 110 -15.31 -8.04 -13.31
C TYR A 110 -16.63 -7.67 -12.62
N THR A 111 -17.40 -8.69 -12.24
CA THR A 111 -18.63 -8.49 -11.46
C THR A 111 -18.29 -8.10 -10.03
N ASP A 112 -19.20 -7.33 -9.40
CA ASP A 112 -19.06 -6.92 -7.99
C ASP A 112 -18.83 -8.12 -7.04
N ALA A 113 -19.52 -9.24 -7.31
CA ALA A 113 -19.36 -10.48 -6.54
C ALA A 113 -17.93 -11.05 -6.67
N SER A 114 -17.34 -10.99 -7.85
CA SER A 114 -15.96 -11.48 -8.11
C SER A 114 -14.93 -10.59 -7.39
N ILE A 115 -15.11 -9.27 -7.43
CA ILE A 115 -14.26 -8.29 -6.74
C ILE A 115 -14.36 -8.51 -5.23
N ALA A 116 -15.58 -8.61 -4.69
CA ALA A 116 -15.81 -8.82 -3.26
C ALA A 116 -15.20 -10.13 -2.77
N THR A 117 -15.35 -11.23 -3.52
CA THR A 117 -14.78 -12.52 -3.17
C THR A 117 -13.26 -12.48 -3.14
N THR A 118 -12.62 -11.88 -4.14
CA THR A 118 -11.16 -11.71 -4.19
C THR A 118 -10.67 -10.89 -3.01
N PHE A 119 -11.38 -9.82 -2.67
CA PHE A 119 -11.04 -8.96 -1.54
C PHE A 119 -11.16 -9.71 -0.20
N LEU A 120 -12.23 -10.48 -0.01
CA LEU A 120 -12.43 -11.28 1.19
C LEU A 120 -11.36 -12.37 1.37
N VAL A 121 -11.03 -13.08 0.29
CA VAL A 121 -9.97 -14.11 0.31
C VAL A 121 -8.62 -13.48 0.64
N THR A 122 -8.29 -12.35 0.01
CA THR A 122 -7.03 -11.64 0.27
C THR A 122 -6.97 -11.10 1.69
N ALA A 123 -8.03 -10.45 2.16
CA ALA A 123 -8.13 -9.92 3.52
C ALA A 123 -8.08 -11.05 4.57
N GLY A 124 -8.76 -12.17 4.31
CA GLY A 124 -8.72 -13.34 5.17
C GLY A 124 -7.33 -13.95 5.26
N THR A 125 -6.66 -14.12 4.13
CA THR A 125 -5.28 -14.62 4.08
C THR A 125 -4.32 -13.68 4.82
N PHE A 126 -4.44 -12.38 4.58
CA PHE A 126 -3.63 -11.38 5.29
C PHE A 126 -3.89 -11.38 6.79
N GLY A 127 -5.16 -11.47 7.22
CA GLY A 127 -5.56 -11.55 8.62
C GLY A 127 -4.96 -12.77 9.33
N VAL A 128 -5.08 -13.95 8.71
CA VAL A 128 -4.50 -15.19 9.25
C VAL A 128 -2.98 -15.09 9.36
N MET A 129 -2.32 -14.59 8.32
CA MET A 129 -0.85 -14.43 8.32
C MET A 129 -0.39 -13.36 9.33
N SER A 130 -1.16 -12.31 9.53
CA SER A 130 -0.88 -11.28 10.53
C SER A 130 -0.96 -11.86 11.95
N VAL A 131 -2.01 -12.60 12.28
CA VAL A 131 -2.15 -13.29 13.56
C VAL A 131 -1.02 -14.30 13.76
N PHE A 132 -0.70 -15.07 12.73
CA PHE A 132 0.40 -16.04 12.77
C PHE A 132 1.74 -15.33 13.03
N GLY A 133 2.01 -14.19 12.39
CA GLY A 133 3.20 -13.38 12.61
C GLY A 133 3.30 -12.84 14.04
N PHE A 134 2.16 -12.46 14.63
CA PHE A 134 2.10 -11.99 16.03
C PHE A 134 2.37 -13.10 17.06
N VAL A 135 1.87 -14.31 16.79
CA VAL A 135 1.95 -15.44 17.73
C VAL A 135 3.30 -16.18 17.59
N THR A 136 3.91 -16.15 16.41
CA THR A 136 5.12 -16.89 16.11
C THR A 136 6.35 -16.14 16.60
N LYS A 137 7.02 -16.67 17.61
CA LYS A 137 8.35 -16.20 18.09
C LYS A 137 9.53 -16.78 17.30
N ARG A 138 9.27 -17.44 16.16
CA ARG A 138 10.32 -18.07 15.32
C ARG A 138 10.78 -17.08 14.25
N ASP A 139 12.07 -17.21 13.90
CA ASP A 139 12.64 -16.47 12.78
C ASP A 139 11.98 -16.90 11.47
N LEU A 140 11.19 -15.97 10.89
CA LEU A 140 10.43 -16.19 9.66
C LEU A 140 11.23 -15.88 8.38
N THR A 141 12.51 -15.55 8.50
CA THR A 141 13.36 -15.17 7.37
C THR A 141 13.43 -16.29 6.32
N LYS A 142 13.53 -17.54 6.75
CA LYS A 142 13.52 -18.70 5.85
C LYS A 142 12.17 -18.88 5.15
N LEU A 143 11.08 -18.60 5.85
CA LEU A 143 9.72 -18.66 5.28
C LEU A 143 9.50 -17.54 4.25
N GLY A 144 10.01 -16.35 4.51
CA GLY A 144 9.98 -15.22 3.57
C GLY A 144 10.67 -15.53 2.25
N SER A 145 11.86 -16.13 2.30
CA SER A 145 12.60 -16.57 1.12
C SER A 145 11.82 -17.62 0.30
N LEU A 146 11.19 -18.57 0.96
CA LEU A 146 10.39 -19.62 0.31
C LEU A 146 9.13 -19.04 -0.33
N LEU A 147 8.47 -18.08 0.32
CA LEU A 147 7.30 -17.38 -0.23
C LEU A 147 7.65 -16.53 -1.46
N ILE A 148 8.80 -15.84 -1.45
CA ILE A 148 9.28 -15.10 -2.62
C ILE A 148 9.55 -16.05 -3.79
N MET A 149 10.17 -17.21 -3.53
CA MET A 149 10.45 -18.21 -4.56
C MET A 149 9.16 -18.78 -5.16
N LEU A 150 8.16 -19.02 -4.32
CA LEU A 150 6.83 -19.48 -4.73
C LEU A 150 6.08 -18.40 -5.55
N LEU A 151 6.18 -17.13 -5.14
CA LEU A 151 5.62 -15.99 -5.86
C LEU A 151 6.22 -15.87 -7.27
N ILE A 152 7.55 -15.94 -7.37
CA ILE A 152 8.25 -15.88 -8.66
C ILE A 152 7.84 -17.06 -9.53
N GLY A 153 7.78 -18.27 -8.96
CA GLY A 153 7.32 -19.47 -9.68
C GLY A 153 5.88 -19.33 -10.18
N PHE A 154 4.99 -18.76 -9.39
CA PHE A 154 3.61 -18.49 -9.78
C PHE A 154 3.53 -17.47 -10.93
N VAL A 155 4.28 -16.36 -10.84
CA VAL A 155 4.29 -15.32 -11.89
C VAL A 155 4.86 -15.86 -13.21
N LEU A 156 5.89 -16.72 -13.15
CA LEU A 156 6.48 -17.33 -14.36
C LEU A 156 5.61 -18.45 -14.96
N GLY A 157 4.74 -19.07 -14.15
CA GLY A 157 3.86 -20.13 -14.59
C GLY A 157 2.44 -19.67 -15.02
N SER A 158 2.12 -18.40 -14.81
CA SER A 158 0.85 -17.77 -15.17
C SER A 158 0.90 -17.17 -16.58
#